data_c1940139ae68ea84a766e490e9772c9a
#
_entry.id   c1940139ae68ea84a766e490e9772c9a
#
_cell.length_a   1.000
_cell.length_b   1.000
_cell.length_c   1.000
_cell.angle_alpha   90.00
_cell.angle_beta   90.00
_cell.angle_gamma   90.00
#
_symmetry.space_group_name_H-M   'P 1'
#
loop_
_entity.id
_entity.type
_entity.pdbx_description
1 polymer ?
#
loop_
_entity_poly.entity_id
_entity_poly.type
_entity_poly.pdbx_seq_one_letter_code
_entity_poly.pdbx_strand_id
1 'polypeptide(L)'
;MLQQWDYYFDRFRRDRELPIKRKPSEIFNEHVYGTFLEDYVGTRFFPWWGEKNCMWSNDYPHFNMTFPHSRQVVEYHLSGLSEEKRQRLTRDNAIQLFGLDI
;
A
#
# COMPACT_ATOMS: atom_id res chain seq x y z
N MET A 1 7.44 11.63 -1.46
CA MET A 1 6.32 12.42 -2.06
C MET A 1 5.28 12.78 -1.02
N LEU A 2 4.64 11.88 -0.28
CA LEU A 2 3.61 12.20 0.74
C LEU A 2 4.10 13.15 1.83
N GLN A 3 5.29 12.91 2.39
CA GLN A 3 5.89 13.83 3.38
C GLN A 3 6.05 15.25 2.86
N GLN A 4 6.42 15.40 1.58
CA GLN A 4 6.57 16.71 0.97
C GLN A 4 5.20 17.41 0.77
N TRP A 5 4.17 16.66 0.42
CA TRP A 5 2.81 17.21 0.33
C TRP A 5 2.28 17.67 1.69
N ASP A 6 2.53 16.89 2.76
CA ASP A 6 2.18 17.29 4.12
C ASP A 6 2.91 18.55 4.56
N TYR A 7 4.21 18.65 4.22
CA TYR A 7 5.00 19.85 4.49
C TYR A 7 4.40 21.09 3.81
N TYR A 8 4.03 21.00 2.53
CA TYR A 8 3.42 22.11 1.83
C TYR A 8 2.02 22.43 2.35
N PHE A 9 1.23 21.43 2.70
CA PHE A 9 -0.06 21.63 3.34
C PHE A 9 0.10 22.42 4.64
N ASP A 10 0.98 22.00 5.54
CA ASP A 10 1.22 22.67 6.81
C ASP A 10 1.77 24.09 6.65
N ARG A 11 2.56 24.33 5.60
CA ARG A 11 3.07 25.66 5.29
C ARG A 11 1.99 26.57 4.74
N PHE A 12 1.28 26.16 3.70
CA PHE A 12 0.36 27.03 3.00
C PHE A 12 -0.95 27.30 3.73
N ARG A 13 -1.43 26.37 4.56
CA ARG A 13 -2.64 26.59 5.36
C ARG A 13 -2.54 27.74 6.36
N ARG A 14 -1.31 28.21 6.63
CA ARG A 14 -1.08 29.36 7.52
C ARG A 14 -1.40 30.68 6.85
N ASP A 15 -1.19 30.75 5.55
CA ASP A 15 -1.25 31.99 4.77
C ASP A 15 -2.49 32.08 3.89
N ARG A 16 -3.18 30.96 3.65
CA ARG A 16 -4.35 30.88 2.78
C ARG A 16 -5.28 29.74 3.16
N GLU A 17 -6.54 29.86 2.77
CA GLU A 17 -7.48 28.75 2.84
C GLU A 17 -7.16 27.73 1.74
N LEU A 18 -7.03 26.45 2.15
CA LEU A 18 -6.82 25.34 1.22
C LEU A 18 -8.14 24.59 0.99
N PRO A 19 -8.34 24.01 -0.21
CA PRO A 19 -9.54 23.25 -0.52
C PRO A 19 -9.65 21.95 0.31
N ILE A 20 -8.52 21.43 0.81
CA ILE A 20 -8.47 20.26 1.70
C ILE A 20 -8.25 20.71 3.15
N LYS A 21 -8.88 20.02 4.09
CA LYS A 21 -8.83 20.35 5.53
C LYS A 21 -7.97 19.38 6.34
N ARG A 22 -7.53 18.28 5.73
CA ARG A 22 -6.67 17.25 6.34
C ARG A 22 -5.38 17.11 5.54
N LYS A 23 -4.35 16.50 6.16
CA LYS A 23 -3.08 16.25 5.49
C LYS A 23 -3.27 15.35 4.25
N PRO A 24 -2.55 15.62 3.17
CA PRO A 24 -2.57 14.75 1.99
C PRO A 24 -2.26 13.28 2.28
N SER A 25 -1.33 13.01 3.21
CA SER A 25 -1.01 11.63 3.60
C SER A 25 -2.18 10.91 4.28
N GLU A 26 -2.99 11.61 5.07
CA GLU A 26 -4.18 11.04 5.71
C GLU A 26 -5.23 10.67 4.65
N ILE A 27 -5.50 11.59 3.71
CA ILE A 27 -6.45 11.38 2.61
C ILE A 27 -5.96 10.23 1.72
N PHE A 28 -4.67 10.22 1.38
CA PHE A 28 -4.06 9.16 0.58
C PHE A 28 -4.24 7.78 1.23
N ASN A 29 -3.91 7.67 2.52
CA ASN A 29 -4.02 6.41 3.25
C ASN A 29 -5.47 5.91 3.45
N GLU A 30 -6.46 6.77 3.31
CA GLU A 30 -7.87 6.38 3.36
C GLU A 30 -8.44 5.96 2.01
N HIS A 31 -7.97 6.56 0.91
CA HIS A 31 -8.65 6.49 -0.37
C HIS A 31 -7.82 5.87 -1.50
N VAL A 32 -6.50 5.73 -1.32
CA VAL A 32 -5.63 5.21 -2.38
C VAL A 32 -5.17 3.81 -2.02
N TYR A 33 -5.46 2.87 -2.89
CA TYR A 33 -5.05 1.47 -2.79
C TYR A 33 -4.07 1.15 -3.91
N GLY A 34 -3.13 0.28 -3.63
CA GLY A 34 -2.12 -0.12 -4.60
C GLY A 34 -1.86 -1.62 -4.58
N THR A 35 -1.41 -2.14 -5.70
CA THR A 35 -0.93 -3.53 -5.79
C THR A 35 0.55 -3.55 -6.14
N PHE A 36 1.23 -4.60 -5.77
CA PHE A 36 2.62 -4.86 -6.11
C PHE A 36 2.85 -6.35 -6.36
N LEU A 37 3.84 -6.66 -7.18
CA LEU A 37 4.28 -8.03 -7.44
C LEU A 37 5.56 -8.32 -6.64
N GLU A 38 6.63 -7.65 -7.03
CA GLU A 38 7.95 -7.70 -6.43
C GLU A 38 8.43 -6.26 -6.19
N ASP A 39 8.53 -5.85 -4.93
CA ASP A 39 8.94 -4.49 -4.58
C ASP A 39 9.75 -4.48 -3.28
N TYR A 40 11.07 -4.53 -3.42
CA TYR A 40 11.99 -4.48 -2.28
C TYR A 40 11.96 -3.16 -1.51
N VAL A 41 11.71 -2.07 -2.22
CA VAL A 41 11.66 -0.74 -1.60
C VAL A 41 10.32 -0.58 -0.88
N GLY A 42 9.23 -0.91 -1.56
CA GLY A 42 7.89 -0.83 -1.00
C GLY A 42 7.74 -1.64 0.28
N THR A 43 8.16 -2.89 0.27
CA THR A 43 8.01 -3.78 1.45
C THR A 43 8.73 -3.28 2.70
N ARG A 44 9.82 -2.52 2.55
CA ARG A 44 10.54 -1.91 3.67
C ARG A 44 9.83 -0.68 4.25
N PHE A 45 8.98 -0.03 3.45
CA PHE A 45 8.32 1.22 3.82
C PHE A 45 6.82 1.07 4.11
N PHE A 46 6.26 -0.13 4.12
CA PHE A 46 4.84 -0.36 4.43
C PHE A 46 4.36 0.31 5.73
N PRO A 47 5.11 0.31 6.85
CA PRO A 47 4.66 1.01 8.04
C PRO A 47 4.42 2.51 7.85
N TRP A 48 4.98 3.08 6.79
CA TRP A 48 4.95 4.50 6.52
C TRP A 48 3.89 4.89 5.51
N TRP A 49 3.48 4.00 4.60
CA TRP A 49 2.72 4.43 3.44
C TRP A 49 1.65 3.47 2.92
N GLY A 50 1.42 2.35 3.45
CA GLY A 50 0.44 1.51 2.76
C GLY A 50 0.19 0.13 3.34
N GLU A 51 0.56 -0.11 4.57
CA GLU A 51 0.32 -1.40 5.21
C GLU A 51 -1.15 -1.84 5.15
N LYS A 52 -2.07 -0.87 5.20
CA LYS A 52 -3.52 -1.13 5.13
C LYS A 52 -4.11 -1.06 3.72
N ASN A 53 -3.38 -0.48 2.78
CA ASN A 53 -3.88 -0.12 1.46
C ASN A 53 -3.17 -0.85 0.33
N CYS A 54 -2.08 -1.54 0.63
CA CYS A 54 -1.36 -2.32 -0.37
C CYS A 54 -1.81 -3.78 -0.36
N MET A 55 -1.82 -4.37 -1.55
CA MET A 55 -2.17 -5.76 -1.77
C MET A 55 -1.14 -6.39 -2.69
N TRP A 56 -0.73 -7.61 -2.38
CA TRP A 56 0.07 -8.38 -3.29
C TRP A 56 -0.78 -8.87 -4.47
N SER A 57 -0.20 -8.86 -5.67
CA SER A 57 -0.84 -9.34 -6.89
C SER A 57 0.12 -10.20 -7.69
N ASN A 58 -0.37 -11.22 -8.39
CA ASN A 58 0.45 -12.03 -9.29
C ASN A 58 0.40 -11.59 -10.76
N ASP A 59 -0.49 -10.67 -11.08
CA ASP A 59 -0.69 -10.10 -12.43
C ASP A 59 -0.98 -11.12 -13.54
N TYR A 60 -1.57 -12.26 -13.19
CA TYR A 60 -1.94 -13.27 -14.18
C TYR A 60 -3.13 -12.82 -15.04
N PRO A 61 -3.11 -13.03 -16.37
CA PRO A 61 -2.12 -13.71 -17.23
C PRO A 61 -1.18 -12.75 -17.99
N HIS A 62 -0.75 -11.68 -17.38
CA HIS A 62 0.13 -10.69 -17.99
C HIS A 62 1.57 -11.21 -18.11
N PHE A 63 2.37 -10.69 -19.07
CA PHE A 63 3.75 -11.17 -19.30
C PHE A 63 4.69 -10.97 -18.10
N ASN A 64 4.39 -10.04 -17.21
CA ASN A 64 5.17 -9.78 -15.99
C ASN A 64 4.64 -10.51 -14.75
N MET A 65 3.84 -11.56 -14.95
CA MET A 65 3.25 -12.32 -13.85
C MET A 65 4.27 -13.14 -13.06
N THR A 66 3.93 -13.41 -11.80
CA THR A 66 4.73 -14.30 -10.94
C THR A 66 4.31 -15.77 -11.02
N PHE A 67 3.21 -16.10 -11.71
CA PHE A 67 2.75 -17.47 -11.92
C PHE A 67 3.76 -18.25 -12.82
N PRO A 68 4.07 -19.55 -12.51
CA PRO A 68 3.47 -20.39 -11.47
C PRO A 68 4.18 -20.31 -10.10
N HIS A 69 5.14 -19.41 -9.91
CA HIS A 69 6.02 -19.33 -8.73
C HIS A 69 5.55 -18.34 -7.66
N SER A 70 4.30 -17.87 -7.75
CA SER A 70 3.72 -16.84 -6.90
C SER A 70 3.93 -17.07 -5.40
N ARG A 71 3.78 -18.31 -4.93
CA ARG A 71 3.97 -18.63 -3.50
C ARG A 71 5.42 -18.41 -3.06
N GLN A 72 6.39 -18.85 -3.86
CA GLN A 72 7.83 -18.67 -3.57
C GLN A 72 8.20 -17.17 -3.58
N VAL A 73 7.64 -16.41 -4.51
CA VAL A 73 7.82 -14.96 -4.58
C VAL A 73 7.32 -14.30 -3.31
N VAL A 74 6.11 -14.61 -2.87
CA VAL A 74 5.53 -14.09 -1.61
C VAL A 74 6.41 -14.45 -0.42
N GLU A 75 6.79 -15.71 -0.28
CA GLU A 75 7.64 -16.17 0.82
C GLU A 75 8.97 -15.44 0.86
N TYR A 76 9.60 -15.25 -0.28
CA TYR A 76 10.88 -14.55 -0.38
C TYR A 76 10.77 -13.05 -0.08
N HIS A 77 9.87 -12.35 -0.79
CA HIS A 77 9.75 -10.89 -0.70
C HIS A 77 9.19 -10.41 0.64
N LEU A 78 8.30 -11.19 1.25
CA LEU A 78 7.68 -10.82 2.51
C LEU A 78 8.32 -11.50 3.74
N SER A 79 9.44 -12.20 3.57
CA SER A 79 10.11 -12.94 4.65
C SER A 79 10.52 -12.07 5.84
N GLY A 80 10.82 -10.79 5.62
CA GLY A 80 11.18 -9.84 6.66
C GLY A 80 9.99 -9.23 7.43
N LEU A 81 8.75 -9.58 7.05
CA LEU A 81 7.54 -9.08 7.70
C LEU A 81 6.99 -10.10 8.69
N SER A 82 6.28 -9.61 9.73
CA SER A 82 5.53 -10.47 10.63
C SER A 82 4.41 -11.22 9.87
N GLU A 83 3.96 -12.35 10.41
CA GLU A 83 2.87 -13.12 9.80
C GLU A 83 1.59 -12.29 9.64
N GLU A 84 1.24 -11.47 10.64
CA GLU A 84 0.11 -10.56 10.57
C GLU A 84 0.20 -9.60 9.37
N LYS A 85 1.37 -9.01 9.15
CA LYS A 85 1.59 -8.09 8.02
C LYS A 85 1.52 -8.81 6.68
N ARG A 86 2.10 -9.99 6.59
CA ARG A 86 2.01 -10.82 5.38
C ARG A 86 0.56 -11.18 5.07
N GLN A 87 -0.20 -11.59 6.07
CA GLN A 87 -1.62 -11.91 5.91
C GLN A 87 -2.43 -10.70 5.44
N ARG A 88 -2.19 -9.51 6.00
CA ARG A 88 -2.83 -8.28 5.51
C ARG A 88 -2.57 -8.03 4.03
N LEU A 89 -1.31 -8.09 3.60
CA LEU A 89 -0.93 -7.79 2.23
C LEU A 89 -1.40 -8.85 1.21
N THR A 90 -1.50 -10.10 1.62
CA THR A 90 -1.86 -11.20 0.72
C THR A 90 -3.34 -11.57 0.76
N ARG A 91 -4.11 -11.06 1.74
CA ARG A 91 -5.50 -11.45 1.94
C ARG A 91 -6.39 -10.35 2.51
N ASP A 92 -6.11 -9.87 3.74
CA ASP A 92 -7.10 -9.12 4.54
C ASP A 92 -7.42 -7.75 3.96
N ASN A 93 -6.43 -7.06 3.37
CA ASN A 93 -6.67 -5.77 2.71
C ASN A 93 -7.60 -5.91 1.48
N ALA A 94 -7.46 -7.01 0.73
CA ALA A 94 -8.37 -7.29 -0.39
C ALA A 94 -9.79 -7.63 0.10
N ILE A 95 -9.90 -8.45 1.15
CA ILE A 95 -11.19 -8.76 1.77
C ILE A 95 -11.89 -7.47 2.20
N GLN A 96 -11.18 -6.59 2.90
CA GLN A 96 -11.74 -5.34 3.38
C GLN A 96 -12.14 -4.40 2.25
N LEU A 97 -11.27 -4.23 1.25
CA LEU A 97 -11.53 -3.30 0.13
C LEU A 97 -12.73 -3.74 -0.71
N PHE A 98 -12.81 -5.04 -1.03
CA PHE A 98 -13.84 -5.57 -1.93
C PHE A 98 -15.08 -6.12 -1.19
N GLY A 99 -15.10 -6.08 0.13
CA GLY A 99 -16.21 -6.61 0.94
C GLY A 99 -16.44 -8.09 0.72
N LEU A 100 -15.36 -8.88 0.64
CA LEU A 100 -15.45 -10.31 0.38
C LEU A 100 -15.90 -11.06 1.62
N ASP A 101 -16.85 -11.95 1.45
CA ASP A 101 -17.37 -12.85 2.51
C ASP A 101 -16.69 -14.22 2.41
N ILE A 102 -15.44 -14.29 2.90
CA ILE A 102 -14.61 -15.51 2.86
C ILE A 102 -13.82 -15.70 4.15
#